data_79c64867f500dd1efb6a47ea544cfb2e
#
_entry.id   79c64867f500dd1efb6a47ea544cfb2e
#
_cell.length_a   1.000
_cell.length_b   1.000
_cell.length_c   1.000
_cell.angle_alpha   90.00
_cell.angle_beta   90.00
_cell.angle_gamma   90.00
#
_symmetry.space_group_name_H-M   'P 1'
#
loop_
_entity.id
_entity.type
_entity.pdbx_description
1 polymer ?
#
loop_
_entity_poly.entity_id
_entity_poly.type
_entity_poly.pdbx_seq_one_letter_code
_entity_poly.pdbx_strand_id
1 'polypeptide(L)'
;MTTTEPIVAVPLSTTTLPTTTPQTRTRFGFVLAIIAQILMMVGASAPSPFYPVLAQQIGFAPVVISAVFAVYAVALLLTLLTAGSLSDHVGRRPVVIAGFLLLAGSMFLFWHADAVATLFLARILQGIASGLLISALSATVLDFAPGGRAGTAALWNALSPGIGLALGALASGVMLDVSGEALLDVFAPLSTAYIVLAALFFLVPETAPRKPGVWASLSFRLSIPTAIRADFWRGAPAVIAGWATGGLFLSLGANIVRGELGGEAHVWQGLGVVLLAGVGALTAFTLRKLAARSMVLFGTAALATGTLLSLIALGIGSLPFYLVAAAVTGMGFGTAFSGVVASLAPRIPATQRADTFAVIYLLAYLAFGVPAVIAGALVGVVGLEAVCVGYGIVVISLAGIAFTLRMRRAA
;
A
#
# COMPACT_ATOMS: atom_id res chain seq x y z
N MET A 1 20.28 55.94 58.06
CA MET A 1 19.68 54.57 57.97
C MET A 1 19.58 54.23 56.50
N THR A 2 20.58 53.54 55.96
CA THR A 2 20.68 53.06 54.58
C THR A 2 20.32 51.61 54.61
N THR A 3 19.16 51.26 54.09
CA THR A 3 18.69 49.88 53.90
C THR A 3 19.27 49.31 52.62
N THR A 4 20.20 48.38 52.74
CA THR A 4 20.71 47.55 51.64
C THR A 4 19.74 46.40 51.39
N GLU A 5 19.09 46.38 50.22
CA GLU A 5 18.32 45.19 49.72
C GLU A 5 19.26 44.04 49.29
N PRO A 6 18.93 42.82 49.61
CA PRO A 6 19.74 41.69 49.17
C PRO A 6 19.51 41.39 47.67
N ILE A 7 20.61 41.24 46.88
CA ILE A 7 20.62 40.81 45.52
C ILE A 7 20.20 39.35 45.49
N VAL A 8 18.99 39.05 44.95
CA VAL A 8 18.54 37.70 44.68
C VAL A 8 19.26 37.18 43.42
N ALA A 9 20.15 36.22 43.59
CA ALA A 9 20.81 35.54 42.50
C ALA A 9 19.78 34.68 41.73
N VAL A 10 19.48 35.09 40.49
CA VAL A 10 18.68 34.30 39.54
C VAL A 10 19.51 33.08 39.14
N PRO A 11 19.02 31.84 39.33
CA PRO A 11 19.75 30.67 38.86
C PRO A 11 19.81 30.67 37.33
N LEU A 12 21.04 30.66 36.78
CA LEU A 12 21.30 30.46 35.39
C LEU A 12 20.70 29.10 34.97
N SER A 13 19.56 29.14 34.29
CA SER A 13 19.03 27.95 33.63
C SER A 13 20.06 27.45 32.61
N THR A 14 20.68 26.34 32.92
CA THR A 14 21.51 25.62 31.97
C THR A 14 20.62 25.17 30.80
N THR A 15 20.56 25.98 29.75
CA THR A 15 19.94 25.64 28.48
C THR A 15 20.79 24.50 27.91
N THR A 16 20.33 23.27 28.09
CA THR A 16 20.91 22.12 27.40
C THR A 16 20.69 22.34 25.90
N LEU A 17 21.78 22.67 25.18
CA LEU A 17 21.79 22.77 23.74
C LEU A 17 21.24 21.45 23.17
N PRO A 18 20.28 21.46 22.22
CA PRO A 18 19.80 20.27 21.60
C PRO A 18 20.99 19.57 20.92
N THR A 19 21.26 18.34 21.30
CA THR A 19 22.30 17.51 20.66
C THR A 19 21.89 17.29 19.21
N THR A 20 22.44 18.07 18.30
CA THR A 20 22.22 17.94 16.87
C THR A 20 22.76 16.59 16.42
N THR A 21 21.86 15.68 16.05
CA THR A 21 22.23 14.39 15.44
C THR A 21 23.08 14.67 14.19
N PRO A 22 24.23 14.02 14.01
CA PRO A 22 25.11 14.28 12.87
C PRO A 22 24.31 14.14 11.55
N GLN A 23 24.45 15.10 10.65
CA GLN A 23 23.73 15.15 9.37
C GLN A 23 23.84 13.83 8.55
N THR A 24 24.96 13.13 8.70
CA THR A 24 25.21 11.83 8.04
C THR A 24 24.24 10.76 8.54
N ARG A 25 23.98 10.69 9.85
CA ARG A 25 23.03 9.71 10.44
C ARG A 25 21.59 10.00 10.02
N THR A 26 21.23 11.26 9.89
CA THR A 26 19.91 11.67 9.40
C THR A 26 19.69 11.28 7.94
N ARG A 27 20.69 11.50 7.08
CA ARG A 27 20.63 11.09 5.67
C ARG A 27 20.56 9.58 5.51
N PHE A 28 21.36 8.83 6.26
CA PHE A 28 21.35 7.37 6.26
C PHE A 28 19.97 6.83 6.66
N GLY A 29 19.41 7.30 7.77
CA GLY A 29 18.07 6.91 8.22
C GLY A 29 16.97 7.19 7.19
N PHE A 30 17.04 8.35 6.51
CA PHE A 30 16.11 8.72 5.46
C PHE A 30 16.15 7.76 4.26
N VAL A 31 17.34 7.52 3.71
CA VAL A 31 17.53 6.64 2.55
C VAL A 31 17.15 5.20 2.90
N LEU A 32 17.58 4.72 4.07
CA LEU A 32 17.25 3.38 4.53
C LEU A 32 15.73 3.19 4.69
N ALA A 33 15.02 4.18 5.25
CA ALA A 33 13.58 4.11 5.40
C ALA A 33 12.83 4.08 4.06
N ILE A 34 13.30 4.81 3.05
CA ILE A 34 12.74 4.75 1.69
C ILE A 34 12.98 3.37 1.05
N ILE A 35 14.21 2.85 1.11
CA ILE A 35 14.54 1.52 0.60
C ILE A 35 13.69 0.46 1.30
N ALA A 36 13.57 0.55 2.62
CA ALA A 36 12.76 -0.34 3.43
C ALA A 36 11.28 -0.32 3.01
N GLN A 37 10.74 0.86 2.73
CA GLN A 37 9.35 1.04 2.27
C GLN A 37 9.14 0.44 0.87
N ILE A 38 10.08 0.64 -0.04
CA ILE A 38 10.06 0.04 -1.38
C ILE A 38 10.12 -1.49 -1.27
N LEU A 39 11.10 -2.04 -0.53
CA LEU A 39 11.28 -3.48 -0.38
C LEU A 39 10.09 -4.14 0.31
N MET A 40 9.47 -3.51 1.31
CA MET A 40 8.22 -3.99 1.90
C MET A 40 7.14 -4.21 0.84
N MET A 41 6.99 -3.27 -0.10
CA MET A 41 6.01 -3.35 -1.18
C MET A 41 6.42 -4.33 -2.29
N VAL A 42 7.72 -4.53 -2.53
CA VAL A 42 8.23 -5.62 -3.40
C VAL A 42 7.68 -6.96 -2.90
N GLY A 43 7.83 -7.26 -1.62
CA GLY A 43 7.27 -8.50 -1.06
C GLY A 43 5.75 -8.58 -1.12
N ALA A 44 5.03 -7.46 -1.09
CA ALA A 44 3.57 -7.47 -1.17
C ALA A 44 3.06 -7.97 -2.53
N SER A 45 3.73 -7.63 -3.62
CA SER A 45 3.36 -8.01 -5.00
C SER A 45 4.08 -9.27 -5.52
N ALA A 46 5.25 -9.61 -4.99
CA ALA A 46 6.06 -10.73 -5.44
C ALA A 46 5.28 -12.06 -5.56
N PRO A 47 4.38 -12.45 -4.64
CA PRO A 47 3.63 -13.69 -4.77
C PRO A 47 2.59 -13.69 -5.89
N SER A 48 2.19 -12.53 -6.43
CA SER A 48 1.08 -12.45 -7.40
C SER A 48 1.30 -13.28 -8.68
N PRO A 49 2.45 -13.22 -9.38
CA PRO A 49 2.71 -14.04 -10.56
C PRO A 49 2.84 -15.54 -10.24
N PHE A 50 3.15 -15.91 -8.99
CA PHE A 50 3.28 -17.31 -8.57
C PHE A 50 1.95 -18.02 -8.34
N TYR A 51 0.85 -17.32 -8.12
CA TYR A 51 -0.42 -17.98 -7.79
C TYR A 51 -0.91 -18.99 -8.82
N PRO A 52 -0.88 -18.72 -10.14
CA PRO A 52 -1.27 -19.73 -11.12
C PRO A 52 -0.37 -20.97 -11.10
N VAL A 53 0.93 -20.79 -10.85
CA VAL A 53 1.92 -21.88 -10.77
C VAL A 53 1.66 -22.72 -9.50
N LEU A 54 1.54 -22.08 -8.36
CA LEU A 54 1.25 -22.74 -7.08
C LEU A 54 -0.11 -23.45 -7.12
N ALA A 55 -1.12 -22.87 -7.79
CA ALA A 55 -2.42 -23.50 -7.95
C ALA A 55 -2.33 -24.82 -8.75
N GLN A 56 -1.47 -24.89 -9.75
CA GLN A 56 -1.22 -26.12 -10.50
C GLN A 56 -0.40 -27.14 -9.70
N GLN A 57 0.63 -26.69 -8.97
CA GLN A 57 1.52 -27.57 -8.18
C GLN A 57 0.82 -28.17 -6.97
N ILE A 58 0.05 -27.38 -6.23
CA ILE A 58 -0.62 -27.80 -4.97
C ILE A 58 -2.03 -28.32 -5.24
N GLY A 59 -2.64 -27.98 -6.38
CA GLY A 59 -3.96 -28.47 -6.79
C GLY A 59 -5.13 -27.76 -6.13
N PHE A 60 -5.17 -26.42 -6.12
CA PHE A 60 -6.27 -25.66 -5.52
C PHE A 60 -7.03 -24.77 -6.53
N ALA A 61 -8.31 -24.50 -6.22
CA ALA A 61 -9.20 -23.71 -7.06
C ALA A 61 -8.91 -22.21 -7.03
N PRO A 62 -9.31 -21.41 -8.05
CA PRO A 62 -9.11 -19.96 -8.11
C PRO A 62 -9.64 -19.18 -6.90
N VAL A 63 -10.70 -19.66 -6.25
CA VAL A 63 -11.25 -19.05 -5.02
C VAL A 63 -10.22 -19.02 -3.90
N VAL A 64 -9.33 -20.01 -3.80
CA VAL A 64 -8.26 -20.06 -2.80
C VAL A 64 -7.26 -18.95 -3.03
N ILE A 65 -6.92 -18.60 -4.29
CA ILE A 65 -6.04 -17.47 -4.61
C ILE A 65 -6.60 -16.18 -4.01
N SER A 66 -7.88 -15.92 -4.28
CA SER A 66 -8.53 -14.71 -3.79
C SER A 66 -8.69 -14.71 -2.25
N ALA A 67 -8.92 -15.87 -1.63
CA ALA A 67 -8.98 -16.01 -0.18
C ALA A 67 -7.60 -15.77 0.48
N VAL A 68 -6.53 -16.35 -0.07
CA VAL A 68 -5.13 -16.14 0.37
C VAL A 68 -4.73 -14.67 0.25
N PHE A 69 -5.17 -14.01 -0.83
CA PHE A 69 -4.96 -12.57 -1.01
C PHE A 69 -5.77 -11.74 0.00
N ALA A 70 -7.02 -12.08 0.22
CA ALA A 70 -7.90 -11.35 1.14
C ALA A 70 -7.47 -11.47 2.60
N VAL A 71 -6.97 -12.63 3.03
CA VAL A 71 -6.49 -12.79 4.42
C VAL A 71 -5.31 -11.87 4.71
N TYR A 72 -4.44 -11.60 3.72
CA TYR A 72 -3.41 -10.58 3.83
C TYR A 72 -4.01 -9.19 4.08
N ALA A 73 -5.01 -8.80 3.28
CA ALA A 73 -5.67 -7.50 3.41
C ALA A 73 -6.36 -7.35 4.77
N VAL A 74 -7.03 -8.40 5.26
CA VAL A 74 -7.68 -8.43 6.58
C VAL A 74 -6.65 -8.34 7.70
N ALA A 75 -5.58 -9.14 7.66
CA ALA A 75 -4.52 -9.12 8.67
C ALA A 75 -3.82 -7.77 8.72
N LEU A 76 -3.52 -7.17 7.55
CA LEU A 76 -2.94 -5.84 7.44
C LEU A 76 -3.87 -4.78 8.04
N LEU A 77 -5.15 -4.80 7.65
CA LEU A 77 -6.14 -3.84 8.13
C LEU A 77 -6.31 -3.94 9.65
N LEU A 78 -6.50 -5.14 10.19
CA LEU A 78 -6.64 -5.34 11.63
C LEU A 78 -5.40 -4.84 12.38
N THR A 79 -4.20 -5.14 11.89
CA THR A 79 -2.96 -4.67 12.51
C THR A 79 -2.81 -3.16 12.40
N LEU A 80 -3.12 -2.58 11.25
CA LEU A 80 -3.06 -1.12 11.07
C LEU A 80 -4.04 -0.39 12.00
N LEU A 81 -5.25 -0.93 12.17
CA LEU A 81 -6.27 -0.34 13.03
C LEU A 81 -5.93 -0.48 14.51
N THR A 82 -5.39 -1.63 14.94
CA THR A 82 -5.11 -1.90 16.35
C THR A 82 -3.72 -1.45 16.78
N ALA A 83 -2.70 -1.71 15.96
CA ALA A 83 -1.29 -1.48 16.28
C ALA A 83 -0.63 -0.37 15.44
N GLY A 84 -1.38 0.37 14.62
CA GLY A 84 -0.84 1.44 13.77
C GLY A 84 -0.13 2.56 14.53
N SER A 85 -0.55 2.86 15.77
CA SER A 85 0.10 3.83 16.65
C SER A 85 1.15 3.22 17.59
N LEU A 86 1.39 1.92 17.53
CA LEU A 86 2.31 1.20 18.43
C LEU A 86 3.71 1.82 18.39
N SER A 87 4.20 2.19 17.19
CA SER A 87 5.52 2.78 17.01
C SER A 87 5.69 4.16 17.66
N ASP A 88 4.60 4.87 17.97
CA ASP A 88 4.62 6.14 18.70
C ASP A 88 4.81 5.95 20.22
N HIS A 89 4.57 4.76 20.75
CA HIS A 89 4.65 4.43 22.16
C HIS A 89 5.87 3.58 22.51
N VAL A 90 6.18 2.56 21.69
CA VAL A 90 7.30 1.64 21.92
C VAL A 90 8.59 2.15 21.29
N GLY A 91 8.49 3.00 20.29
CA GLY A 91 9.58 3.50 19.47
C GLY A 91 9.46 3.02 18.02
N ARG A 92 9.95 3.81 17.06
CA ARG A 92 9.94 3.46 15.63
C ARG A 92 10.77 2.22 15.34
N ARG A 93 12.03 2.24 15.84
CA ARG A 93 13.04 1.23 15.57
C ARG A 93 12.61 -0.19 15.94
N PRO A 94 12.13 -0.51 17.19
CA PRO A 94 11.75 -1.88 17.53
C PRO A 94 10.58 -2.40 16.71
N VAL A 95 9.60 -1.54 16.36
CA VAL A 95 8.46 -1.93 15.53
C VAL A 95 8.89 -2.24 14.10
N VAL A 96 9.80 -1.43 13.52
CA VAL A 96 10.35 -1.67 12.17
C VAL A 96 11.15 -2.98 12.13
N ILE A 97 12.01 -3.23 13.13
CA ILE A 97 12.79 -4.47 13.23
C ILE A 97 11.85 -5.68 13.32
N ALA A 98 10.87 -5.66 14.22
CA ALA A 98 9.89 -6.74 14.37
C ALA A 98 9.10 -6.98 13.09
N GLY A 99 8.65 -5.93 12.42
CA GLY A 99 7.95 -6.00 11.14
C GLY A 99 8.79 -6.66 10.05
N PHE A 100 10.06 -6.32 9.91
CA PHE A 100 10.94 -6.95 8.91
C PHE A 100 11.27 -8.41 9.24
N LEU A 101 11.42 -8.77 10.51
CA LEU A 101 11.59 -10.19 10.90
C LEU A 101 10.34 -11.01 10.57
N LEU A 102 9.13 -10.46 10.78
CA LEU A 102 7.88 -11.11 10.35
C LEU A 102 7.79 -11.23 8.83
N LEU A 103 8.21 -10.20 8.07
CA LEU A 103 8.28 -10.29 6.60
C LEU A 103 9.28 -11.35 6.14
N ALA A 104 10.44 -11.45 6.78
CA ALA A 104 11.43 -12.48 6.47
C ALA A 104 10.83 -13.88 6.68
N GLY A 105 10.15 -14.10 7.80
CA GLY A 105 9.42 -15.35 8.07
C GLY A 105 8.33 -15.63 7.04
N SER A 106 7.59 -14.61 6.61
CA SER A 106 6.60 -14.74 5.54
C SER A 106 7.22 -15.17 4.21
N MET A 107 8.34 -14.56 3.80
CA MET A 107 9.05 -14.95 2.57
C MET A 107 9.62 -16.35 2.65
N PHE A 108 10.13 -16.74 3.83
CA PHE A 108 10.57 -18.11 4.08
C PHE A 108 9.44 -19.12 3.88
N LEU A 109 8.23 -18.82 4.38
CA LEU A 109 7.05 -19.67 4.16
C LEU A 109 6.64 -19.72 2.69
N PHE A 110 6.71 -18.61 1.93
CA PHE A 110 6.45 -18.64 0.49
C PHE A 110 7.46 -19.48 -0.26
N TRP A 111 8.73 -19.42 0.11
CA TRP A 111 9.78 -20.26 -0.48
C TRP A 111 9.48 -21.76 -0.30
N HIS A 112 8.92 -22.16 0.85
CA HIS A 112 8.60 -23.56 1.18
C HIS A 112 7.10 -23.86 1.04
N ALA A 113 6.39 -23.15 0.17
CA ALA A 113 4.95 -23.30 0.02
C ALA A 113 4.59 -24.60 -0.74
N ASP A 114 4.27 -25.63 0.01
CA ASP A 114 3.85 -26.95 -0.43
C ASP A 114 2.37 -27.27 -0.15
N ALA A 115 1.71 -26.42 0.62
CA ALA A 115 0.32 -26.57 1.03
C ALA A 115 -0.42 -25.23 1.07
N VAL A 116 -1.75 -25.28 0.87
CA VAL A 116 -2.62 -24.11 1.00
C VAL A 116 -2.49 -23.43 2.36
N ALA A 117 -2.38 -24.22 3.45
CA ALA A 117 -2.21 -23.69 4.79
C ALA A 117 -0.94 -22.85 4.95
N THR A 118 0.16 -23.25 4.31
CA THR A 118 1.43 -22.50 4.31
C THR A 118 1.25 -21.13 3.63
N LEU A 119 0.49 -21.07 2.52
CA LEU A 119 0.18 -19.82 1.84
C LEU A 119 -0.66 -18.87 2.71
N PHE A 120 -1.67 -19.40 3.42
CA PHE A 120 -2.47 -18.60 4.35
C PHE A 120 -1.61 -18.05 5.50
N LEU A 121 -0.76 -18.89 6.10
CA LEU A 121 0.12 -18.47 7.19
C LEU A 121 1.12 -17.41 6.72
N ALA A 122 1.74 -17.60 5.55
CA ALA A 122 2.64 -16.62 4.94
C ALA A 122 1.93 -15.27 4.77
N ARG A 123 0.70 -15.27 4.25
CA ARG A 123 -0.09 -14.06 4.04
C ARG A 123 -0.56 -13.39 5.32
N ILE A 124 -0.91 -14.15 6.36
CA ILE A 124 -1.25 -13.60 7.68
C ILE A 124 -0.03 -12.87 8.27
N LEU A 125 1.14 -13.54 8.30
CA LEU A 125 2.37 -12.91 8.79
C LEU A 125 2.74 -11.67 7.99
N GLN A 126 2.64 -11.74 6.65
CA GLN A 126 2.89 -10.60 5.78
C GLN A 126 1.93 -9.44 6.04
N GLY A 127 0.65 -9.72 6.25
CA GLY A 127 -0.35 -8.71 6.57
C GLY A 127 -0.06 -8.01 7.90
N ILE A 128 0.22 -8.79 8.95
CA ILE A 128 0.61 -8.26 10.27
C ILE A 128 1.85 -7.37 10.14
N ALA A 129 2.89 -7.88 9.48
CA ALA A 129 4.13 -7.14 9.28
C ALA A 129 3.90 -5.83 8.51
N SER A 130 3.14 -5.89 7.40
CA SER A 130 2.83 -4.72 6.57
C SER A 130 2.02 -3.67 7.34
N GLY A 131 1.04 -4.10 8.18
CA GLY A 131 0.27 -3.20 9.01
C GLY A 131 1.12 -2.43 10.04
N LEU A 132 2.13 -3.09 10.64
CA LEU A 132 3.12 -2.45 11.53
C LEU A 132 4.03 -1.50 10.76
N LEU A 133 4.54 -1.94 9.61
CA LEU A 133 5.57 -1.23 8.85
C LEU A 133 5.04 -0.01 8.12
N ILE A 134 3.82 -0.02 7.57
CA ILE A 134 3.25 1.11 6.82
C ILE A 134 3.27 2.39 7.66
N SER A 135 2.77 2.32 8.89
CA SER A 135 2.74 3.48 9.79
C SER A 135 4.14 3.85 10.28
N ALA A 136 4.92 2.88 10.77
CA ALA A 136 6.23 3.12 11.34
C ALA A 136 7.24 3.67 10.32
N LEU A 137 7.30 3.10 9.09
CA LEU A 137 8.20 3.57 8.04
C LEU A 137 7.79 4.94 7.50
N SER A 138 6.48 5.18 7.29
CA SER A 138 6.00 6.50 6.83
C SER A 138 6.39 7.60 7.80
N ALA A 139 6.28 7.34 9.10
CA ALA A 139 6.71 8.27 10.13
C ALA A 139 8.26 8.40 10.18
N THR A 140 8.99 7.29 10.05
CA THR A 140 10.46 7.31 10.01
C THR A 140 10.99 8.13 8.82
N VAL A 141 10.37 8.01 7.63
CA VAL A 141 10.71 8.85 6.47
C VAL A 141 10.50 10.34 6.78
N LEU A 142 9.44 10.68 7.51
CA LEU A 142 9.17 12.06 7.92
C LEU A 142 10.18 12.56 8.97
N ASP A 143 10.47 11.73 9.97
CA ASP A 143 11.38 12.06 11.08
C ASP A 143 12.81 12.33 10.59
N PHE A 144 13.27 11.61 9.55
CA PHE A 144 14.59 11.77 8.94
C PHE A 144 14.61 12.67 7.70
N ALA A 145 13.52 13.35 7.35
CA ALA A 145 13.47 14.21 6.17
C ALA A 145 14.53 15.32 6.22
N PRO A 146 15.41 15.45 5.20
CA PRO A 146 16.51 16.41 5.21
C PRO A 146 16.01 17.86 5.34
N GLY A 147 16.56 18.61 6.29
CA GLY A 147 16.24 20.03 6.50
C GLY A 147 14.77 20.32 6.82
N GLY A 148 14.05 19.36 7.44
CA GLY A 148 12.63 19.50 7.79
C GLY A 148 11.68 19.58 6.59
N ARG A 149 12.14 19.15 5.40
CA ARG A 149 11.36 19.20 4.15
C ARG A 149 10.26 18.12 4.13
N ALA A 150 9.17 18.36 4.86
CA ALA A 150 8.00 17.47 4.88
C ALA A 150 7.46 17.12 3.48
N GLY A 151 7.60 18.03 2.51
CA GLY A 151 7.23 17.76 1.12
C GLY A 151 8.03 16.64 0.45
N THR A 152 9.32 16.49 0.79
CA THR A 152 10.17 15.39 0.29
C THR A 152 9.74 14.05 0.90
N ALA A 153 9.45 14.04 2.20
CA ALA A 153 8.94 12.84 2.87
C ALA A 153 7.58 12.42 2.31
N ALA A 154 6.66 13.36 2.14
CA ALA A 154 5.34 13.10 1.56
C ALA A 154 5.46 12.54 0.13
N LEU A 155 6.41 13.04 -0.67
CA LEU A 155 6.69 12.55 -2.00
C LEU A 155 7.11 11.07 -1.99
N TRP A 156 8.10 10.72 -1.18
CA TRP A 156 8.58 9.34 -1.11
C TRP A 156 7.55 8.39 -0.52
N ASN A 157 6.80 8.81 0.49
CA ASN A 157 5.67 8.04 1.03
C ASN A 157 4.58 7.75 -0.02
N ALA A 158 4.41 8.64 -0.99
CA ALA A 158 3.46 8.45 -2.09
C ALA A 158 4.01 7.56 -3.23
N LEU A 159 5.31 7.66 -3.54
CA LEU A 159 5.92 6.95 -4.68
C LEU A 159 6.37 5.52 -4.33
N SER A 160 6.94 5.33 -3.13
CA SER A 160 7.54 4.05 -2.73
C SER A 160 6.61 2.85 -2.87
N PRO A 161 5.31 2.94 -2.51
CA PRO A 161 4.40 1.82 -2.68
C PRO A 161 4.24 1.37 -4.14
N GLY A 162 4.05 2.31 -5.05
CA GLY A 162 3.89 1.99 -6.47
C GLY A 162 5.17 1.44 -7.10
N ILE A 163 6.33 2.01 -6.75
CA ILE A 163 7.65 1.52 -7.20
C ILE A 163 7.86 0.08 -6.69
N GLY A 164 7.61 -0.18 -5.42
CA GLY A 164 7.80 -1.49 -4.82
C GLY A 164 6.88 -2.55 -5.44
N LEU A 165 5.59 -2.26 -5.59
CA LEU A 165 4.63 -3.17 -6.24
C LEU A 165 5.06 -3.50 -7.67
N ALA A 166 5.49 -2.50 -8.45
CA ALA A 166 5.95 -2.72 -9.82
C ALA A 166 7.20 -3.61 -9.87
N LEU A 167 8.21 -3.33 -9.03
CA LEU A 167 9.45 -4.09 -8.99
C LEU A 167 9.22 -5.54 -8.54
N GLY A 168 8.37 -5.77 -7.53
CA GLY A 168 8.09 -7.12 -7.03
C GLY A 168 7.40 -8.00 -8.06
N ALA A 169 6.35 -7.48 -8.70
CA ALA A 169 5.63 -8.22 -9.73
C ALA A 169 6.50 -8.50 -10.96
N LEU A 170 7.32 -7.51 -11.39
CA LEU A 170 8.23 -7.68 -12.53
C LEU A 170 9.32 -8.71 -12.24
N ALA A 171 10.00 -8.58 -11.09
CA ALA A 171 11.07 -9.50 -10.71
C ALA A 171 10.56 -10.95 -10.62
N SER A 172 9.39 -11.15 -10.02
CA SER A 172 8.77 -12.47 -9.91
C SER A 172 8.37 -13.05 -11.27
N GLY A 173 7.77 -12.24 -12.15
CA GLY A 173 7.41 -12.68 -13.50
C GLY A 173 8.65 -13.08 -14.31
N VAL A 174 9.72 -12.28 -14.27
CA VAL A 174 10.98 -12.59 -14.96
C VAL A 174 11.62 -13.86 -14.39
N MET A 175 11.71 -13.99 -13.05
CA MET A 175 12.33 -15.18 -12.44
C MET A 175 11.56 -16.46 -12.79
N LEU A 176 10.24 -16.42 -12.88
CA LEU A 176 9.43 -17.57 -13.31
C LEU A 176 9.71 -18.00 -14.77
N ASP A 177 10.17 -17.07 -15.64
CA ASP A 177 10.49 -17.37 -17.03
C ASP A 177 11.95 -17.83 -17.22
N VAL A 178 12.90 -17.41 -16.36
CA VAL A 178 14.34 -17.66 -16.57
C VAL A 178 14.94 -18.66 -15.59
N SER A 179 14.29 -18.95 -14.46
CA SER A 179 14.83 -19.79 -13.40
C SER A 179 14.05 -21.10 -13.25
N GLY A 180 14.78 -22.22 -13.09
CA GLY A 180 14.20 -23.51 -12.70
C GLY A 180 13.78 -23.57 -11.22
N GLU A 181 14.30 -22.67 -10.38
CA GLU A 181 14.07 -22.60 -8.93
C GLU A 181 13.50 -21.23 -8.51
N ALA A 182 12.50 -20.74 -9.27
CA ALA A 182 11.98 -19.38 -9.13
C ALA A 182 11.50 -19.02 -7.70
N LEU A 183 10.93 -19.98 -6.96
CA LEU A 183 10.55 -19.79 -5.56
C LEU A 183 11.77 -19.45 -4.69
N LEU A 184 12.85 -20.20 -4.84
CA LEU A 184 14.12 -19.94 -4.14
C LEU A 184 14.67 -18.58 -4.54
N ASP A 185 14.79 -18.31 -5.86
CA ASP A 185 15.47 -17.14 -6.40
C ASP A 185 14.72 -15.82 -6.15
N VAL A 186 13.44 -15.87 -5.81
CA VAL A 186 12.66 -14.68 -5.43
C VAL A 186 12.55 -14.55 -3.91
N PHE A 187 12.11 -15.61 -3.23
CA PHE A 187 11.72 -15.46 -1.83
C PHE A 187 12.89 -15.58 -0.85
N ALA A 188 13.96 -16.33 -1.17
CA ALA A 188 15.14 -16.40 -0.31
C ALA A 188 15.93 -15.08 -0.29
N PRO A 189 16.22 -14.41 -1.44
CA PRO A 189 16.81 -13.09 -1.42
C PRO A 189 15.93 -12.03 -0.71
N LEU A 190 14.62 -12.08 -0.87
CA LEU A 190 13.71 -11.15 -0.17
C LEU A 190 13.74 -11.40 1.33
N SER A 191 13.70 -12.67 1.78
CA SER A 191 13.83 -13.03 3.19
C SER A 191 15.15 -12.51 3.78
N THR A 192 16.25 -12.72 3.06
CA THR A 192 17.59 -12.25 3.45
C THR A 192 17.63 -10.71 3.50
N ALA A 193 17.09 -10.04 2.50
CA ALA A 193 17.04 -8.57 2.46
C ALA A 193 16.28 -7.99 3.67
N TYR A 194 15.19 -8.64 4.09
CA TYR A 194 14.45 -8.21 5.28
C TYR A 194 15.20 -8.44 6.58
N ILE A 195 15.94 -9.53 6.70
CA ILE A 195 16.84 -9.76 7.85
C ILE A 195 17.94 -8.68 7.88
N VAL A 196 18.54 -8.38 6.73
CA VAL A 196 19.55 -7.31 6.60
C VAL A 196 18.96 -5.94 6.96
N LEU A 197 17.75 -5.62 6.48
CA LEU A 197 17.07 -4.39 6.87
C LEU A 197 16.82 -4.33 8.37
N ALA A 198 16.32 -5.41 8.98
CA ALA A 198 16.14 -5.49 10.43
C ALA A 198 17.45 -5.21 11.17
N ALA A 199 18.57 -5.78 10.71
CA ALA A 199 19.89 -5.55 11.28
C ALA A 199 20.37 -4.09 11.07
N LEU A 200 20.21 -3.53 9.88
CA LEU A 200 20.60 -2.14 9.59
C LEU A 200 19.79 -1.12 10.42
N PHE A 201 18.55 -1.41 10.74
CA PHE A 201 17.75 -0.53 11.61
C PHE A 201 18.28 -0.47 13.05
N PHE A 202 19.15 -1.41 13.51
CA PHE A 202 19.87 -1.24 14.77
C PHE A 202 20.86 -0.08 14.75
N LEU A 203 21.33 0.34 13.58
CA LEU A 203 22.24 1.48 13.40
C LEU A 203 21.52 2.83 13.31
N VAL A 204 20.21 2.81 13.07
CA VAL A 204 19.37 4.02 12.98
C VAL A 204 19.02 4.51 14.38
N PRO A 205 19.20 5.80 14.70
CA PRO A 205 18.79 6.34 15.99
C PRO A 205 17.28 6.27 16.17
N GLU A 206 16.83 6.04 17.41
CA GLU A 206 15.40 6.11 17.74
C GLU A 206 14.91 7.55 17.67
N THR A 207 13.79 7.78 16.96
CA THR A 207 13.21 9.11 16.77
C THR A 207 11.97 9.35 17.61
N ALA A 208 11.28 8.29 18.05
CA ALA A 208 10.10 8.41 18.90
C ALA A 208 10.43 8.05 20.35
N PRO A 209 10.24 8.98 21.30
CA PRO A 209 10.43 8.68 22.72
C PRO A 209 9.36 7.67 23.17
N ARG A 210 9.76 6.72 24.01
CA ARG A 210 8.80 5.78 24.63
C ARG A 210 7.79 6.53 25.46
N LYS A 211 6.51 6.23 25.25
CA LYS A 211 5.39 6.85 25.98
C LYS A 211 4.61 5.79 26.75
N PRO A 212 4.12 6.10 27.96
CA PRO A 212 3.21 5.21 28.66
C PRO A 212 1.88 5.06 27.92
N GLY A 213 1.12 4.01 28.19
CA GLY A 213 -0.21 3.82 27.60
C GLY A 213 -0.24 2.95 26.34
N VAL A 214 0.73 2.07 26.12
CA VAL A 214 0.79 1.12 25.00
C VAL A 214 -0.53 0.35 24.82
N TRP A 215 -1.10 -0.19 25.90
CA TRP A 215 -2.36 -0.93 25.85
C TRP A 215 -3.57 -0.06 25.42
N ALA A 216 -3.60 1.20 25.84
CA ALA A 216 -4.63 2.13 25.41
C ALA A 216 -4.47 2.51 23.92
N SER A 217 -3.25 2.47 23.39
CA SER A 217 -2.97 2.75 21.97
C SER A 217 -3.38 1.62 21.03
N LEU A 218 -3.60 0.41 21.53
CA LEU A 218 -4.09 -0.73 20.74
C LEU A 218 -5.62 -0.68 20.51
N SER A 219 -6.32 0.25 21.15
CA SER A 219 -7.74 0.50 20.89
C SER A 219 -7.90 1.40 19.68
N PHE A 220 -8.61 0.94 18.66
CA PHE A 220 -8.94 1.78 17.52
C PHE A 220 -10.27 2.51 17.72
N ARG A 221 -10.33 3.73 17.24
CA ARG A 221 -11.56 4.52 17.19
C ARG A 221 -11.85 4.87 15.74
N LEU A 222 -13.10 4.70 15.33
CA LEU A 222 -13.54 5.03 14.00
C LEU A 222 -14.41 6.29 14.09
N SER A 223 -13.91 7.40 13.57
CA SER A 223 -14.63 8.66 13.62
C SER A 223 -14.42 9.45 12.33
N ILE A 224 -15.49 9.98 11.80
CA ILE A 224 -15.44 10.93 10.68
C ILE A 224 -15.97 12.27 11.20
N PRO A 225 -15.14 13.32 11.23
CA PRO A 225 -15.59 14.66 11.62
C PRO A 225 -16.79 15.11 10.79
N THR A 226 -17.78 15.73 11.43
CA THR A 226 -19.00 16.21 10.75
C THR A 226 -18.67 17.15 9.59
N ALA A 227 -17.64 17.98 9.74
CA ALA A 227 -17.17 18.94 8.75
C ALA A 227 -16.73 18.30 7.41
N ILE A 228 -16.31 17.04 7.40
CA ILE A 228 -15.82 16.35 6.19
C ILE A 228 -16.68 15.15 5.81
N ARG A 229 -17.70 14.80 6.60
CA ARG A 229 -18.52 13.58 6.39
C ARG A 229 -19.15 13.52 5.01
N ALA A 230 -19.72 14.63 4.53
CA ALA A 230 -20.32 14.69 3.21
C ALA A 230 -19.26 14.51 2.08
N ASP A 231 -18.07 15.11 2.23
CA ASP A 231 -17.01 14.99 1.25
C ASP A 231 -16.36 13.60 1.26
N PHE A 232 -16.29 12.98 2.42
CA PHE A 232 -15.85 11.58 2.56
C PHE A 232 -16.75 10.64 1.75
N TRP A 233 -18.08 10.70 1.97
CA TRP A 233 -19.01 9.83 1.25
C TRP A 233 -19.09 10.13 -0.24
N ARG A 234 -18.88 11.38 -0.67
CA ARG A 234 -18.76 11.71 -2.09
C ARG A 234 -17.46 11.17 -2.71
N GLY A 235 -16.39 11.05 -1.93
CA GLY A 235 -15.12 10.46 -2.35
C GLY A 235 -15.09 8.94 -2.28
N ALA A 236 -15.93 8.32 -1.47
CA ALA A 236 -15.96 6.88 -1.22
C ALA A 236 -16.04 6.03 -2.53
N PRO A 237 -16.90 6.35 -3.52
CA PRO A 237 -16.94 5.57 -4.75
C PRO A 237 -15.61 5.58 -5.52
N ALA A 238 -14.85 6.70 -5.51
CA ALA A 238 -13.53 6.75 -6.13
C ALA A 238 -12.51 5.88 -5.40
N VAL A 239 -12.54 5.87 -4.06
CA VAL A 239 -11.69 4.99 -3.23
C VAL A 239 -12.02 3.54 -3.51
N ILE A 240 -13.31 3.18 -3.49
CA ILE A 240 -13.76 1.79 -3.73
C ILE A 240 -13.35 1.35 -5.14
N ALA A 241 -13.62 2.13 -6.18
CA ALA A 241 -13.27 1.78 -7.55
C ALA A 241 -11.75 1.55 -7.72
N GLY A 242 -10.93 2.47 -7.22
CA GLY A 242 -9.47 2.35 -7.33
C GLY A 242 -8.93 1.13 -6.57
N TRP A 243 -9.29 0.95 -5.30
CA TRP A 243 -8.77 -0.15 -4.50
C TRP A 243 -9.31 -1.52 -4.93
N ALA A 244 -10.57 -1.60 -5.36
CA ALA A 244 -11.10 -2.80 -5.97
C ALA A 244 -10.30 -3.19 -7.22
N THR A 245 -9.98 -2.24 -8.10
CA THR A 245 -9.13 -2.48 -9.27
C THR A 245 -7.76 -3.05 -8.86
N GLY A 246 -7.11 -2.45 -7.85
CA GLY A 246 -5.84 -2.98 -7.31
C GLY A 246 -5.98 -4.41 -6.78
N GLY A 247 -7.07 -4.72 -6.09
CA GLY A 247 -7.39 -6.05 -5.60
C GLY A 247 -7.52 -7.08 -6.74
N LEU A 248 -8.23 -6.75 -7.81
CA LEU A 248 -8.39 -7.62 -8.96
C LEU A 248 -7.04 -7.91 -9.65
N PHE A 249 -6.25 -6.86 -9.91
CA PHE A 249 -4.95 -7.03 -10.59
C PHE A 249 -3.96 -7.88 -9.79
N LEU A 250 -3.92 -7.73 -8.45
CA LEU A 250 -3.01 -8.47 -7.59
C LEU A 250 -3.49 -9.90 -7.26
N SER A 251 -4.79 -10.18 -7.34
CA SER A 251 -5.34 -11.51 -7.06
C SER A 251 -5.55 -12.35 -8.33
N LEU A 252 -6.25 -11.82 -9.33
CA LEU A 252 -6.65 -12.54 -10.54
C LEU A 252 -5.94 -12.05 -11.81
N GLY A 253 -5.15 -10.97 -11.75
CA GLY A 253 -4.51 -10.38 -12.93
C GLY A 253 -3.62 -11.35 -13.70
N ALA A 254 -2.86 -12.20 -13.00
CA ALA A 254 -2.05 -13.24 -13.64
C ALA A 254 -2.91 -14.28 -14.39
N ASN A 255 -4.03 -14.69 -13.80
CA ASN A 255 -4.96 -15.63 -14.42
C ASN A 255 -5.65 -15.01 -15.64
N ILE A 256 -6.00 -13.71 -15.60
CA ILE A 256 -6.58 -12.99 -16.74
C ILE A 256 -5.61 -12.97 -17.92
N VAL A 257 -4.35 -12.59 -17.67
CA VAL A 257 -3.32 -12.51 -18.73
C VAL A 257 -3.05 -13.89 -19.34
N ARG A 258 -2.95 -14.93 -18.51
CA ARG A 258 -2.66 -16.28 -18.98
C ARG A 258 -3.88 -16.97 -19.61
N GLY A 259 -5.03 -16.92 -18.94
CA GLY A 259 -6.22 -17.68 -19.33
C GLY A 259 -7.01 -17.05 -20.47
N GLU A 260 -7.15 -15.72 -20.48
CA GLU A 260 -8.03 -15.01 -21.42
C GLU A 260 -7.27 -14.33 -22.56
N LEU A 261 -5.98 -13.99 -22.34
CA LEU A 261 -5.20 -13.21 -23.31
C LEU A 261 -4.02 -13.97 -23.91
N GLY A 262 -3.85 -15.26 -23.57
CA GLY A 262 -2.80 -16.11 -24.12
C GLY A 262 -1.37 -15.68 -23.77
N GLY A 263 -1.21 -14.92 -22.67
CA GLY A 263 0.10 -14.49 -22.19
C GLY A 263 0.82 -15.62 -21.47
N GLU A 264 1.45 -16.54 -22.20
CA GLU A 264 2.10 -17.73 -21.66
C GLU A 264 3.30 -17.38 -20.78
N ALA A 265 4.16 -16.43 -21.21
CA ALA A 265 5.29 -15.99 -20.40
C ALA A 265 4.81 -15.27 -19.14
N HIS A 266 5.43 -15.60 -17.99
CA HIS A 266 5.02 -15.08 -16.68
C HIS A 266 5.34 -13.59 -16.52
N VAL A 267 6.31 -13.07 -17.26
CA VAL A 267 6.60 -11.63 -17.29
C VAL A 267 5.38 -10.81 -17.73
N TRP A 268 4.56 -11.29 -18.66
CA TRP A 268 3.34 -10.61 -19.07
C TRP A 268 2.31 -10.53 -17.93
N GLN A 269 2.25 -11.57 -17.09
CA GLN A 269 1.38 -11.63 -15.92
C GLN A 269 1.79 -10.58 -14.87
N GLY A 270 3.10 -10.42 -14.63
CA GLY A 270 3.64 -9.38 -13.75
C GLY A 270 3.46 -7.97 -14.30
N LEU A 271 3.53 -7.82 -15.64
CA LEU A 271 3.53 -6.51 -16.30
C LEU A 271 2.20 -5.75 -16.11
N GLY A 272 1.07 -6.46 -15.95
CA GLY A 272 -0.20 -5.84 -15.59
C GLY A 272 -0.11 -5.05 -14.28
N VAL A 273 0.51 -5.61 -13.26
CA VAL A 273 0.73 -4.93 -11.96
C VAL A 273 1.76 -3.80 -12.09
N VAL A 274 2.83 -4.01 -12.88
CA VAL A 274 3.84 -2.97 -13.17
C VAL A 274 3.19 -1.73 -13.77
N LEU A 275 2.33 -1.91 -14.77
CA LEU A 275 1.65 -0.82 -15.44
C LEU A 275 0.62 -0.15 -14.53
N LEU A 276 -0.17 -0.93 -13.78
CA LEU A 276 -1.11 -0.38 -12.82
C LEU A 276 -0.41 0.47 -11.74
N ALA A 277 0.55 -0.09 -11.04
CA ALA A 277 1.20 0.54 -9.89
C ALA A 277 2.27 1.54 -10.29
N GLY A 278 3.13 1.20 -11.27
CA GLY A 278 4.24 2.04 -11.72
C GLY A 278 3.74 3.28 -12.46
N VAL A 279 2.84 3.13 -13.44
CA VAL A 279 2.22 4.27 -14.13
C VAL A 279 1.36 5.08 -13.15
N GLY A 280 0.67 4.41 -12.22
CA GLY A 280 -0.08 5.08 -11.16
C GLY A 280 0.79 5.98 -10.29
N ALA A 281 1.93 5.49 -9.82
CA ALA A 281 2.89 6.26 -9.05
C ALA A 281 3.46 7.44 -9.86
N LEU A 282 3.86 7.20 -11.11
CA LEU A 282 4.37 8.23 -12.01
C LEU A 282 3.33 9.32 -12.25
N THR A 283 2.08 8.95 -12.50
CA THR A 283 1.00 9.91 -12.74
C THR A 283 0.66 10.70 -11.48
N ALA A 284 0.57 10.03 -10.32
CA ALA A 284 0.38 10.72 -9.04
C ALA A 284 1.52 11.73 -8.76
N PHE A 285 2.74 11.38 -9.11
CA PHE A 285 3.89 12.28 -8.99
C PHE A 285 3.80 13.49 -9.93
N THR A 286 3.51 13.27 -11.21
CA THR A 286 3.44 14.34 -12.22
C THR A 286 2.30 15.31 -11.92
N LEU A 287 1.15 14.79 -11.50
CA LEU A 287 -0.04 15.57 -11.21
C LEU A 287 -0.14 16.09 -9.77
N ARG A 288 0.86 15.85 -8.90
CA ARG A 288 0.83 16.23 -7.47
C ARG A 288 0.60 17.71 -7.17
N LYS A 289 0.88 18.59 -8.15
CA LYS A 289 0.67 20.04 -8.01
C LYS A 289 -0.73 20.49 -8.43
N LEU A 290 -1.53 19.61 -9.02
CA LEU A 290 -2.89 19.93 -9.39
C LEU A 290 -3.79 20.06 -8.16
N ALA A 291 -4.87 20.83 -8.29
CA ALA A 291 -5.91 20.89 -7.29
C ALA A 291 -6.48 19.47 -7.03
N ALA A 292 -6.78 19.15 -5.78
CA ALA A 292 -7.31 17.86 -5.40
C ALA A 292 -8.57 17.46 -6.18
N ARG A 293 -9.42 18.44 -6.53
CA ARG A 293 -10.59 18.25 -7.40
C ARG A 293 -10.20 17.72 -8.78
N SER A 294 -9.23 18.35 -9.43
CA SER A 294 -8.74 17.94 -10.76
C SER A 294 -8.10 16.56 -10.74
N MET A 295 -7.37 16.23 -9.66
CA MET A 295 -6.82 14.87 -9.46
C MET A 295 -7.91 13.81 -9.37
N VAL A 296 -9.01 14.06 -8.63
CA VAL A 296 -10.12 13.10 -8.54
C VAL A 296 -10.84 12.96 -9.87
N LEU A 297 -11.12 14.08 -10.58
CA LEU A 297 -11.80 14.03 -11.87
C LEU A 297 -10.96 13.29 -12.92
N PHE A 298 -9.67 13.62 -13.03
CA PHE A 298 -8.75 12.90 -13.91
C PHE A 298 -8.67 11.42 -13.53
N GLY A 299 -8.46 11.13 -12.25
CA GLY A 299 -8.29 9.76 -11.76
C GLY A 299 -9.51 8.89 -12.00
N THR A 300 -10.71 9.39 -11.74
CA THR A 300 -11.96 8.63 -11.98
C THR A 300 -12.26 8.48 -13.47
N ALA A 301 -11.99 9.49 -14.30
CA ALA A 301 -12.11 9.39 -15.76
C ALA A 301 -11.13 8.36 -16.33
N ALA A 302 -9.85 8.43 -15.95
CA ALA A 302 -8.83 7.48 -16.39
C ALA A 302 -9.14 6.06 -15.92
N LEU A 303 -9.63 5.87 -14.69
CA LEU A 303 -10.02 4.57 -14.16
C LEU A 303 -11.19 3.97 -14.95
N ALA A 304 -12.24 4.75 -15.21
CA ALA A 304 -13.38 4.29 -16.00
C ALA A 304 -12.99 3.95 -17.44
N THR A 305 -12.25 4.85 -18.10
CA THR A 305 -11.78 4.66 -19.48
C THR A 305 -10.84 3.46 -19.59
N GLY A 306 -9.84 3.36 -18.70
CA GLY A 306 -8.88 2.26 -18.70
C GLY A 306 -9.54 0.90 -18.44
N THR A 307 -10.52 0.85 -17.52
CA THR A 307 -11.30 -0.37 -17.28
C THR A 307 -12.15 -0.73 -18.51
N LEU A 308 -12.81 0.24 -19.14
CA LEU A 308 -13.56 -0.01 -20.38
C LEU A 308 -12.63 -0.55 -21.50
N LEU A 309 -11.47 0.05 -21.70
CA LEU A 309 -10.48 -0.42 -22.66
C LEU A 309 -9.98 -1.84 -22.32
N SER A 310 -9.82 -2.16 -21.02
CA SER A 310 -9.46 -3.51 -20.58
C SER A 310 -10.55 -4.53 -20.93
N LEU A 311 -11.83 -4.19 -20.79
CA LEU A 311 -12.94 -5.06 -21.21
C LEU A 311 -12.97 -5.25 -22.72
N ILE A 312 -12.72 -4.20 -23.50
CA ILE A 312 -12.62 -4.31 -24.96
C ILE A 312 -11.44 -5.22 -25.34
N ALA A 313 -10.28 -5.05 -24.68
CA ALA A 313 -9.10 -5.87 -24.90
C ALA A 313 -9.37 -7.37 -24.63
N LEU A 314 -10.13 -7.67 -23.59
CA LEU A 314 -10.59 -9.04 -23.28
C LEU A 314 -11.50 -9.57 -24.39
N GLY A 315 -12.50 -8.82 -24.82
CA GLY A 315 -13.43 -9.26 -25.86
C GLY A 315 -12.79 -9.50 -27.23
N ILE A 316 -11.67 -8.84 -27.55
CA ILE A 316 -10.90 -9.05 -28.79
C ILE A 316 -9.70 -9.99 -28.61
N GLY A 317 -9.43 -10.48 -27.38
CA GLY A 317 -8.32 -11.36 -27.06
C GLY A 317 -6.92 -10.73 -27.26
N SER A 318 -6.77 -9.39 -27.08
CA SER A 318 -5.52 -8.68 -27.39
C SER A 318 -4.72 -8.33 -26.14
N LEU A 319 -3.66 -9.10 -25.86
CA LEU A 319 -2.73 -8.80 -24.78
C LEU A 319 -2.05 -7.42 -24.91
N PRO A 320 -1.51 -7.00 -26.07
CA PRO A 320 -0.90 -5.66 -26.18
C PRO A 320 -1.89 -4.54 -25.86
N PHE A 321 -3.13 -4.67 -26.32
CA PHE A 321 -4.16 -3.67 -26.03
C PHE A 321 -4.55 -3.66 -24.54
N TYR A 322 -4.62 -4.84 -23.91
CA TYR A 322 -4.84 -4.94 -22.46
C TYR A 322 -3.74 -4.26 -21.65
N LEU A 323 -2.48 -4.40 -22.04
CA LEU A 323 -1.37 -3.73 -21.36
C LEU A 323 -1.45 -2.19 -21.47
N VAL A 324 -1.82 -1.68 -22.65
CA VAL A 324 -2.10 -0.24 -22.81
C VAL A 324 -3.26 0.20 -21.91
N ALA A 325 -4.34 -0.58 -21.89
CA ALA A 325 -5.50 -0.33 -21.03
C ALA A 325 -5.12 -0.35 -19.53
N ALA A 326 -4.27 -1.30 -19.12
CA ALA A 326 -3.75 -1.39 -17.74
C ALA A 326 -2.94 -0.13 -17.36
N ALA A 327 -2.16 0.43 -18.29
CA ALA A 327 -1.44 1.69 -18.05
C ALA A 327 -2.42 2.87 -17.83
N VAL A 328 -3.47 2.98 -18.66
CA VAL A 328 -4.51 4.01 -18.49
C VAL A 328 -5.25 3.82 -17.16
N THR A 329 -5.59 2.56 -16.82
CA THR A 329 -6.19 2.22 -15.52
C THR A 329 -5.27 2.62 -14.35
N GLY A 330 -3.95 2.41 -14.51
CA GLY A 330 -2.93 2.80 -13.56
C GLY A 330 -2.89 4.31 -13.30
N MET A 331 -3.03 5.14 -14.34
CA MET A 331 -3.16 6.59 -14.15
C MET A 331 -4.30 6.93 -13.19
N GLY A 332 -5.44 6.25 -13.35
CA GLY A 332 -6.61 6.41 -12.48
C GLY A 332 -6.38 5.88 -11.07
N PHE A 333 -5.78 4.69 -10.94
CA PHE A 333 -5.46 4.05 -9.66
C PHE A 333 -4.62 4.95 -8.75
N GLY A 334 -3.53 5.51 -9.27
CA GLY A 334 -2.62 6.37 -8.50
C GLY A 334 -3.23 7.71 -8.11
N THR A 335 -4.10 8.30 -8.94
CA THR A 335 -4.57 9.68 -8.77
C THR A 335 -5.91 9.80 -8.08
N ALA A 336 -6.84 8.84 -8.25
CA ALA A 336 -8.18 8.91 -7.66
C ALA A 336 -8.11 8.93 -6.12
N PHE A 337 -7.43 7.95 -5.52
CA PHE A 337 -7.25 7.87 -4.06
C PHE A 337 -6.47 9.05 -3.51
N SER A 338 -5.32 9.38 -4.14
CA SER A 338 -4.48 10.51 -3.73
C SER A 338 -5.24 11.84 -3.75
N GLY A 339 -6.07 12.06 -4.77
CA GLY A 339 -6.92 13.24 -4.89
C GLY A 339 -8.00 13.32 -3.81
N VAL A 340 -8.63 12.19 -3.46
CA VAL A 340 -9.61 12.15 -2.35
C VAL A 340 -8.93 12.49 -1.04
N VAL A 341 -7.81 11.84 -0.71
CA VAL A 341 -7.03 12.11 0.50
C VAL A 341 -6.58 13.57 0.55
N ALA A 342 -6.02 14.11 -0.53
CA ALA A 342 -5.60 15.51 -0.62
C ALA A 342 -6.77 16.50 -0.39
N SER A 343 -7.99 16.13 -0.75
CA SER A 343 -9.18 16.96 -0.52
C SER A 343 -9.68 16.96 0.92
N LEU A 344 -9.43 15.88 1.67
CA LEU A 344 -9.91 15.70 3.05
C LEU A 344 -8.87 16.11 4.08
N ALA A 345 -7.61 15.71 3.90
CA ALA A 345 -6.54 15.83 4.89
C ALA A 345 -6.35 17.23 5.51
N PRO A 346 -6.41 18.36 4.73
CA PRO A 346 -6.25 19.70 5.31
C PRO A 346 -7.37 20.11 6.26
N ARG A 347 -8.55 19.45 6.16
CA ARG A 347 -9.74 19.80 6.95
C ARG A 347 -9.98 18.86 8.14
N ILE A 348 -9.12 17.86 8.33
CA ILE A 348 -9.21 16.93 9.45
C ILE A 348 -8.52 17.56 10.67
N PRO A 349 -9.24 17.76 11.80
CA PRO A 349 -8.65 18.25 13.04
C PRO A 349 -7.52 17.32 13.49
N ALA A 350 -6.43 17.90 14.05
CA ALA A 350 -5.26 17.13 14.48
C ALA A 350 -5.61 16.00 15.47
N THR A 351 -6.57 16.26 16.39
CA THR A 351 -7.05 15.31 17.39
C THR A 351 -7.86 14.12 16.82
N GLN A 352 -8.42 14.26 15.62
CA GLN A 352 -9.25 13.23 14.96
C GLN A 352 -8.57 12.64 13.72
N ARG A 353 -7.32 13.01 13.47
CA ARG A 353 -6.60 12.61 12.25
C ARG A 353 -6.40 11.09 12.19
N ALA A 354 -5.96 10.48 13.28
CA ALA A 354 -5.76 9.03 13.34
C ALA A 354 -7.06 8.26 13.09
N ASP A 355 -8.16 8.64 13.78
CA ASP A 355 -9.46 8.00 13.67
C ASP A 355 -10.04 8.10 12.26
N THR A 356 -9.87 9.27 11.63
CA THR A 356 -10.36 9.52 10.26
C THR A 356 -9.57 8.72 9.22
N PHE A 357 -8.24 8.68 9.32
CA PHE A 357 -7.44 7.84 8.42
C PHE A 357 -7.71 6.36 8.63
N ALA A 358 -8.01 5.91 9.85
CA ALA A 358 -8.44 4.55 10.12
C ALA A 358 -9.71 4.19 9.33
N VAL A 359 -10.71 5.08 9.25
CA VAL A 359 -11.91 4.87 8.43
C VAL A 359 -11.60 4.86 6.93
N ILE A 360 -10.73 5.77 6.46
CA ILE A 360 -10.32 5.81 5.05
C ILE A 360 -9.64 4.49 4.66
N TYR A 361 -8.71 3.99 5.46
CA TYR A 361 -8.03 2.72 5.21
C TYR A 361 -8.95 1.51 5.38
N LEU A 362 -9.89 1.54 6.34
CA LEU A 362 -10.91 0.50 6.48
C LEU A 362 -11.71 0.36 5.18
N LEU A 363 -12.22 1.47 4.63
CA LEU A 363 -12.94 1.48 3.37
C LEU A 363 -12.07 0.97 2.21
N ALA A 364 -10.82 1.43 2.15
CA ALA A 364 -9.87 1.08 1.10
C ALA A 364 -9.54 -0.42 1.11
N TYR A 365 -9.17 -0.99 2.25
CA TYR A 365 -8.81 -2.41 2.35
C TYR A 365 -10.01 -3.35 2.26
N LEU A 366 -11.20 -2.95 2.71
CA LEU A 366 -12.44 -3.69 2.42
C LEU A 366 -12.73 -3.70 0.92
N ALA A 367 -12.58 -2.57 0.24
CA ALA A 367 -12.73 -2.48 -1.21
C ALA A 367 -11.66 -3.28 -1.98
N PHE A 368 -10.48 -3.44 -1.41
CA PHE A 368 -9.39 -4.22 -1.97
C PHE A 368 -9.61 -5.73 -1.85
N GLY A 369 -10.08 -6.20 -0.69
CA GLY A 369 -10.20 -7.63 -0.40
C GLY A 369 -11.57 -8.21 -0.74
N VAL A 370 -12.66 -7.57 -0.31
CA VAL A 370 -14.01 -8.17 -0.42
C VAL A 370 -14.43 -8.41 -1.88
N PRO A 371 -14.33 -7.44 -2.81
CA PRO A 371 -14.68 -7.69 -4.22
C PRO A 371 -13.78 -8.75 -4.87
N ALA A 372 -12.50 -8.83 -4.50
CA ALA A 372 -11.58 -9.83 -5.02
C ALA A 372 -12.00 -11.26 -4.60
N VAL A 373 -12.44 -11.46 -3.35
CA VAL A 373 -12.95 -12.77 -2.89
C VAL A 373 -14.24 -13.14 -3.62
N ILE A 374 -15.17 -12.20 -3.76
CA ILE A 374 -16.41 -12.43 -4.49
C ILE A 374 -16.09 -12.79 -5.94
N ALA A 375 -15.18 -12.08 -6.60
CA ALA A 375 -14.74 -12.38 -7.95
C ALA A 375 -14.13 -13.79 -8.04
N GLY A 376 -13.21 -14.15 -7.15
CA GLY A 376 -12.59 -15.49 -7.14
C GLY A 376 -13.58 -16.62 -6.90
N ALA A 377 -14.59 -16.40 -6.05
CA ALA A 377 -15.66 -17.39 -5.83
C ALA A 377 -16.55 -17.57 -7.06
N LEU A 378 -16.81 -16.49 -7.79
CA LEU A 378 -17.65 -16.52 -8.99
C LEU A 378 -16.95 -17.12 -10.21
N VAL A 379 -15.60 -17.10 -10.28
CA VAL A 379 -14.83 -17.67 -11.40
C VAL A 379 -15.23 -19.13 -11.65
N GLY A 380 -15.40 -19.92 -10.59
CA GLY A 380 -15.78 -21.34 -10.72
C GLY A 380 -17.24 -21.56 -11.16
N VAL A 381 -18.09 -20.55 -11.12
CA VAL A 381 -19.53 -20.64 -11.43
C VAL A 381 -19.85 -20.07 -12.80
N VAL A 382 -19.33 -18.89 -13.13
CA VAL A 382 -19.66 -18.15 -14.36
C VAL A 382 -18.49 -17.98 -15.32
N GLY A 383 -17.30 -18.42 -14.95
CA GLY A 383 -16.07 -18.26 -15.73
C GLY A 383 -15.35 -16.94 -15.47
N LEU A 384 -14.07 -16.87 -15.84
CA LEU A 384 -13.20 -15.73 -15.56
C LEU A 384 -13.60 -14.49 -16.37
N GLU A 385 -13.93 -14.66 -17.67
CA GLU A 385 -14.35 -13.56 -18.54
C GLU A 385 -15.60 -12.87 -18.02
N ALA A 386 -16.66 -13.62 -17.67
CA ALA A 386 -17.91 -13.06 -17.13
C ALA A 386 -17.67 -12.33 -15.82
N VAL A 387 -16.80 -12.84 -14.95
CA VAL A 387 -16.39 -12.16 -13.70
C VAL A 387 -15.69 -10.85 -14.02
N CYS A 388 -14.76 -10.81 -14.97
CA CYS A 388 -14.05 -9.60 -15.38
C CYS A 388 -15.03 -8.54 -15.92
N VAL A 389 -15.99 -8.94 -16.75
CA VAL A 389 -17.02 -8.04 -17.29
C VAL A 389 -17.88 -7.45 -16.17
N GLY A 390 -18.43 -8.29 -15.28
CA GLY A 390 -19.24 -7.83 -14.16
C GLY A 390 -18.47 -6.91 -13.23
N TYR A 391 -17.22 -7.26 -12.92
CA TYR A 391 -16.33 -6.44 -12.07
C TYR A 391 -16.01 -5.10 -12.73
N GLY A 392 -15.70 -5.10 -14.02
CA GLY A 392 -15.42 -3.88 -14.77
C GLY A 392 -16.62 -2.94 -14.84
N ILE A 393 -17.84 -3.46 -15.02
CA ILE A 393 -19.07 -2.66 -14.98
C ILE A 393 -19.22 -1.97 -13.61
N VAL A 394 -18.98 -2.69 -12.52
CA VAL A 394 -19.05 -2.11 -11.16
C VAL A 394 -18.00 -0.99 -10.99
N VAL A 395 -16.75 -1.23 -11.41
CA VAL A 395 -15.68 -0.23 -11.32
C VAL A 395 -16.02 1.02 -12.15
N ILE A 396 -16.45 0.84 -13.41
CA ILE A 396 -16.85 1.95 -14.30
C ILE A 396 -18.01 2.74 -13.69
N SER A 397 -19.02 2.05 -13.14
CA SER A 397 -20.18 2.70 -12.50
C SER A 397 -19.77 3.53 -11.28
N LEU A 398 -18.94 2.96 -10.40
CA LEU A 398 -18.43 3.68 -9.21
C LEU A 398 -17.54 4.87 -9.59
N ALA A 399 -16.67 4.71 -10.59
CA ALA A 399 -15.84 5.79 -11.09
C ALA A 399 -16.70 6.91 -11.73
N GLY A 400 -17.72 6.54 -12.50
CA GLY A 400 -18.68 7.48 -13.09
C GLY A 400 -19.50 8.24 -12.02
N ILE A 401 -19.96 7.54 -10.98
CA ILE A 401 -20.64 8.17 -9.83
C ILE A 401 -19.69 9.17 -9.14
N ALA A 402 -18.46 8.78 -8.86
CA ALA A 402 -17.49 9.67 -8.24
C ALA A 402 -17.20 10.91 -9.09
N PHE A 403 -17.07 10.73 -10.40
CA PHE A 403 -16.85 11.79 -11.36
C PHE A 403 -18.00 12.80 -11.34
N THR A 404 -19.25 12.33 -11.46
CA THR A 404 -20.46 13.18 -11.47
C THR A 404 -20.68 13.92 -10.16
N LEU A 405 -20.47 13.23 -9.01
CA LEU A 405 -20.56 13.86 -7.69
C LEU A 405 -19.51 14.97 -7.50
N ARG A 406 -18.36 14.87 -8.17
CA ARG A 406 -17.30 15.87 -8.09
C ARG A 406 -17.52 17.01 -9.07
N MET A 407 -18.16 16.77 -10.23
CA MET A 407 -18.51 17.80 -11.21
C MET A 407 -19.56 18.76 -10.65
N ARG A 408 -20.63 18.24 -10.04
CA ARG A 408 -21.79 19.03 -9.51
C ARG A 408 -21.42 20.05 -8.43
N ARG A 409 -20.21 20.00 -7.86
CA ARG A 409 -19.74 20.97 -6.86
C ARG A 409 -19.24 22.29 -7.46
N ALA A 410 -19.33 22.47 -8.77
CA ALA A 410 -18.88 23.69 -9.48
C ALA A 410 -20.05 24.60 -9.86
N ALA A 411 -21.28 24.14 -9.70
CA ALA A 411 -22.50 24.91 -9.83
C ALA A 411 -23.06 25.26 -8.44
#